data_93e0c53f8a4f69efcce3a5c455361a7f
#
_entry.id   93e0c53f8a4f69efcce3a5c455361a7f
#
_cell.length_a   1.000
_cell.length_b   1.000
_cell.length_c   1.000
_cell.angle_alpha   90.00
_cell.angle_beta   90.00
_cell.angle_gamma   90.00
#
_symmetry.space_group_name_H-M   'P 1'
#
loop_
_entity.id
_entity.type
_entity.pdbx_description
1 polymer ?
#
loop_
_entity_poly.entity_id
_entity_poly.type
_entity_poly.pdbx_seq_one_letter_code
_entity_poly.pdbx_strand_id
1 'polypeptide(L)'
;MSEILRVGIAGLGTVGAAVARLLHRQAEALTARTGRKIVVTGVSARDQGKKRDADFSGAEFFADPVKLAASEKIDLFVELIGGSEGPARASVETALAHGKSVVTANKALLAAHGLHLTQLAEEKHVALSFEASVAGGIPIVKTLREGLAGNSIERVYGILNGTCNYILSRMEREQLSFEECLKDAQKLGYAEADPTFDIGGFDTAHKLAILTSLAFGTRISAESIDIEGIERVTLADIEAADELGFRIKLLGVAQRTADGIEQRVHPTMVSKNSAIAQVMGVLNAVTIDADAVHELTLVGPGAGGDATASAVVADIADIAKGVRSAPFGLPSPQLAELKRTPMRRHEGGYYIRMSVRDVAGAFAKIAGRMAERKISLESIMQRGRRGAPGAAVDVILITHATSEHLVREALELIFQDETIVSRAQVIRIERE
;
A
#
# COMPACT_ATOMS: atom_id res chain seq x y z
N MET A 1 -36.74 -6.47 -4.22
CA MET A 1 -35.50 -6.48 -5.03
C MET A 1 -35.70 -7.46 -6.19
N SER A 2 -35.15 -7.18 -7.39
CA SER A 2 -35.17 -8.12 -8.52
C SER A 2 -34.49 -9.43 -8.15
N GLU A 3 -34.95 -10.57 -8.63
CA GLU A 3 -34.32 -11.89 -8.45
C GLU A 3 -32.93 -11.97 -9.10
N ILE A 4 -32.65 -11.07 -10.05
CA ILE A 4 -31.38 -11.02 -10.80
C ILE A 4 -30.69 -9.69 -10.51
N LEU A 5 -29.36 -9.73 -10.25
CA LEU A 5 -28.45 -8.59 -10.26
C LEU A 5 -27.67 -8.60 -11.57
N ARG A 6 -27.92 -7.60 -12.43
CA ARG A 6 -27.24 -7.46 -13.72
C ARG A 6 -25.95 -6.65 -13.56
N VAL A 7 -24.83 -7.24 -13.92
CA VAL A 7 -23.50 -6.68 -13.72
C VAL A 7 -22.89 -6.23 -15.04
N GLY A 8 -22.40 -4.98 -15.08
CA GLY A 8 -21.57 -4.46 -16.16
C GLY A 8 -20.11 -4.42 -15.74
N ILE A 9 -19.18 -4.97 -16.51
CA ILE A 9 -17.74 -4.97 -16.22
C ILE A 9 -17.01 -4.12 -17.25
N ALA A 10 -16.35 -3.07 -16.78
CA ALA A 10 -15.47 -2.23 -17.59
C ALA A 10 -14.00 -2.52 -17.25
N GLY A 11 -13.21 -2.95 -18.25
CA GLY A 11 -11.85 -3.44 -18.08
C GLY A 11 -11.78 -4.97 -18.03
N LEU A 12 -11.54 -5.58 -19.20
CA LEU A 12 -11.45 -7.04 -19.36
C LEU A 12 -9.99 -7.52 -19.44
N GLY A 13 -9.14 -6.96 -18.58
CA GLY A 13 -7.76 -7.42 -18.37
C GLY A 13 -7.72 -8.67 -17.48
N THR A 14 -6.57 -8.93 -16.86
CA THR A 14 -6.35 -10.08 -15.97
C THR A 14 -7.41 -10.18 -14.87
N VAL A 15 -7.72 -9.06 -14.19
CA VAL A 15 -8.70 -9.02 -13.10
C VAL A 15 -10.12 -9.18 -13.64
N GLY A 16 -10.51 -8.45 -14.69
CA GLY A 16 -11.88 -8.54 -15.23
C GLY A 16 -12.24 -9.92 -15.77
N ALA A 17 -11.29 -10.60 -16.44
CA ALA A 17 -11.47 -11.98 -16.86
C ALA A 17 -11.61 -12.93 -15.64
N ALA A 18 -10.80 -12.75 -14.60
CA ALA A 18 -10.89 -13.54 -13.38
C ALA A 18 -12.22 -13.32 -12.63
N VAL A 19 -12.73 -12.09 -12.57
CA VAL A 19 -14.06 -11.79 -12.00
C VAL A 19 -15.17 -12.55 -12.74
N ALA A 20 -15.18 -12.51 -14.08
CA ALA A 20 -16.17 -13.21 -14.87
C ALA A 20 -16.10 -14.74 -14.64
N ARG A 21 -14.88 -15.32 -14.65
CA ARG A 21 -14.68 -16.74 -14.34
C ARG A 21 -15.18 -17.10 -12.94
N LEU A 22 -14.87 -16.29 -11.95
CA LEU A 22 -15.24 -16.55 -10.56
C LEU A 22 -16.75 -16.45 -10.36
N LEU A 23 -17.42 -15.46 -10.95
CA LEU A 23 -18.88 -15.32 -10.94
C LEU A 23 -19.56 -16.52 -11.59
N HIS A 24 -19.04 -16.99 -12.73
CA HIS A 24 -19.56 -18.18 -13.40
C HIS A 24 -19.36 -19.45 -12.57
N ARG A 25 -18.13 -19.69 -12.10
CA ARG A 25 -17.78 -20.89 -11.32
C ARG A 25 -18.56 -21.01 -10.01
N GLN A 26 -18.84 -19.88 -9.35
CA GLN A 26 -19.49 -19.81 -8.05
C GLN A 26 -20.97 -19.40 -8.12
N ALA A 27 -21.60 -19.44 -9.31
CA ALA A 27 -22.93 -18.88 -9.52
C ALA A 27 -23.99 -19.44 -8.57
N GLU A 28 -24.03 -20.75 -8.36
CA GLU A 28 -24.99 -21.42 -7.44
C GLU A 28 -24.72 -21.04 -5.99
N ALA A 29 -23.46 -21.09 -5.55
CA ALA A 29 -23.07 -20.74 -4.18
C ALA A 29 -23.34 -19.25 -3.88
N LEU A 30 -23.06 -18.35 -4.83
CA LEU A 30 -23.38 -16.94 -4.70
C LEU A 30 -24.88 -16.69 -4.64
N THR A 31 -25.67 -17.39 -5.48
CA THR A 31 -27.14 -17.29 -5.43
C THR A 31 -27.68 -17.73 -4.07
N ALA A 32 -27.20 -18.87 -3.55
CA ALA A 32 -27.59 -19.36 -2.24
C ALA A 32 -27.25 -18.39 -1.10
N ARG A 33 -26.06 -17.73 -1.15
CA ARG A 33 -25.58 -16.79 -0.14
C ARG A 33 -26.25 -15.42 -0.21
N THR A 34 -26.66 -14.98 -1.39
CA THR A 34 -27.16 -13.60 -1.60
C THR A 34 -28.67 -13.53 -1.80
N GLY A 35 -29.32 -14.67 -2.09
CA GLY A 35 -30.73 -14.73 -2.47
C GLY A 35 -31.00 -14.17 -3.86
N ARG A 36 -29.97 -13.87 -4.67
CA ARG A 36 -30.10 -13.28 -6.00
C ARG A 36 -29.15 -13.94 -6.99
N LYS A 37 -29.61 -14.18 -8.20
CA LYS A 37 -28.74 -14.61 -9.30
C LYS A 37 -27.91 -13.41 -9.79
N ILE A 38 -26.59 -13.57 -9.87
CA ILE A 38 -25.66 -12.54 -10.36
C ILE A 38 -25.30 -12.89 -11.81
N VAL A 39 -25.53 -11.96 -12.74
CA VAL A 39 -25.34 -12.22 -14.18
C VAL A 39 -24.57 -11.05 -14.81
N VAL A 40 -23.49 -11.35 -15.53
CA VAL A 40 -22.79 -10.35 -16.35
C VAL A 40 -23.59 -10.14 -17.62
N THR A 41 -24.17 -8.95 -17.77
CA THR A 41 -25.04 -8.58 -18.92
C THR A 41 -24.41 -7.57 -19.85
N GLY A 42 -23.36 -6.89 -19.43
CA GLY A 42 -22.64 -5.91 -20.24
C GLY A 42 -21.15 -5.91 -19.94
N VAL A 43 -20.33 -5.68 -20.96
CA VAL A 43 -18.89 -5.60 -20.82
C VAL A 43 -18.30 -4.49 -21.69
N SER A 44 -17.18 -3.90 -21.24
CA SER A 44 -16.45 -2.91 -22.00
C SER A 44 -14.94 -3.15 -21.95
N ALA A 45 -14.28 -3.04 -23.10
CA ALA A 45 -12.83 -3.09 -23.22
C ALA A 45 -12.39 -2.33 -24.48
N ARG A 46 -11.13 -1.88 -24.52
CA ARG A 46 -10.53 -1.19 -25.68
C ARG A 46 -10.55 -2.04 -26.98
N ASP A 47 -10.32 -3.33 -26.84
CA ASP A 47 -10.25 -4.28 -27.94
C ASP A 47 -11.23 -5.44 -27.69
N GLN A 48 -12.32 -5.48 -28.50
CA GLN A 48 -13.31 -6.54 -28.43
C GLN A 48 -12.75 -7.88 -28.91
N GLY A 49 -11.90 -7.87 -29.93
CA GLY A 49 -11.36 -9.08 -30.58
C GLY A 49 -10.27 -9.80 -29.77
N LYS A 50 -9.73 -9.16 -28.74
CA LYS A 50 -8.70 -9.77 -27.91
C LYS A 50 -9.23 -11.01 -27.21
N LYS A 51 -8.60 -12.18 -27.46
CA LYS A 51 -8.92 -13.43 -26.78
C LYS A 51 -8.67 -13.29 -25.28
N ARG A 52 -9.66 -13.71 -24.47
CA ARG A 52 -9.63 -13.68 -23.01
C ARG A 52 -9.93 -15.05 -22.44
N ASP A 53 -9.36 -15.34 -21.30
CA ASP A 53 -9.64 -16.57 -20.56
C ASP A 53 -10.91 -16.40 -19.70
N ALA A 54 -12.02 -16.06 -20.34
CA ALA A 54 -13.35 -15.98 -19.75
C ALA A 54 -14.42 -15.95 -20.85
N ASP A 55 -15.62 -16.48 -20.55
CA ASP A 55 -16.76 -16.44 -21.45
C ASP A 55 -17.60 -15.18 -21.20
N PHE A 56 -17.80 -14.40 -22.25
CA PHE A 56 -18.63 -13.20 -22.27
C PHE A 56 -19.75 -13.28 -23.32
N SER A 57 -20.05 -14.48 -23.86
CA SER A 57 -21.01 -14.66 -24.96
C SER A 57 -22.45 -14.23 -24.61
N GLY A 58 -22.78 -14.23 -23.31
CA GLY A 58 -24.08 -13.78 -22.79
C GLY A 58 -24.16 -12.28 -22.49
N ALA A 59 -23.07 -11.52 -22.68
CA ALA A 59 -22.99 -10.10 -22.36
C ALA A 59 -22.90 -9.23 -23.59
N GLU A 60 -23.59 -8.09 -23.58
CA GLU A 60 -23.45 -7.09 -24.62
C GLU A 60 -22.12 -6.36 -24.50
N PHE A 61 -21.42 -6.17 -25.62
CA PHE A 61 -20.19 -5.42 -25.68
C PHE A 61 -20.43 -3.94 -25.94
N PHE A 62 -19.84 -3.09 -25.09
CA PHE A 62 -19.83 -1.65 -25.23
C PHE A 62 -18.41 -1.15 -25.52
N ALA A 63 -18.21 -0.47 -26.65
CA ALA A 63 -16.90 0.11 -26.99
C ALA A 63 -16.49 1.24 -26.02
N ASP A 64 -17.48 1.90 -25.41
CA ASP A 64 -17.29 3.00 -24.47
C ASP A 64 -17.81 2.60 -23.07
N PRO A 65 -16.94 2.58 -22.03
CA PRO A 65 -17.35 2.24 -20.68
C PRO A 65 -18.37 3.22 -20.09
N VAL A 66 -18.40 4.47 -20.54
CA VAL A 66 -19.41 5.46 -20.11
C VAL A 66 -20.80 5.06 -20.60
N LYS A 67 -20.92 4.55 -21.84
CA LYS A 67 -22.17 4.02 -22.36
C LYS A 67 -22.63 2.77 -21.61
N LEU A 68 -21.70 1.89 -21.22
CA LEU A 68 -22.02 0.75 -20.35
C LEU A 68 -22.55 1.24 -19.00
N ALA A 69 -21.87 2.21 -18.39
CA ALA A 69 -22.25 2.79 -17.10
C ALA A 69 -23.65 3.42 -17.12
N ALA A 70 -24.02 4.08 -18.22
CA ALA A 70 -25.36 4.68 -18.41
C ALA A 70 -26.46 3.64 -18.75
N SER A 71 -26.10 2.44 -19.22
CA SER A 71 -27.05 1.46 -19.79
C SER A 71 -28.06 0.94 -18.76
N GLU A 72 -29.33 0.88 -19.13
CA GLU A 72 -30.40 0.26 -18.34
C GLU A 72 -30.29 -1.29 -18.25
N LYS A 73 -29.34 -1.90 -19.00
CA LYS A 73 -29.10 -3.34 -18.99
C LYS A 73 -28.28 -3.82 -17.80
N ILE A 74 -27.75 -2.89 -16.98
CA ILE A 74 -26.99 -3.19 -15.78
C ILE A 74 -27.58 -2.50 -14.54
N ASP A 75 -27.46 -3.15 -13.39
CA ASP A 75 -27.83 -2.62 -12.06
C ASP A 75 -26.60 -2.24 -11.24
N LEU A 76 -25.46 -2.86 -11.56
CA LEU A 76 -24.18 -2.70 -10.89
C LEU A 76 -23.08 -2.49 -11.93
N PHE A 77 -22.23 -1.50 -11.71
CA PHE A 77 -21.06 -1.22 -12.54
C PHE A 77 -19.77 -1.63 -11.82
N VAL A 78 -18.92 -2.42 -12.49
CA VAL A 78 -17.61 -2.86 -11.98
C VAL A 78 -16.52 -2.20 -12.81
N GLU A 79 -15.72 -1.33 -12.19
CA GLU A 79 -14.61 -0.60 -12.81
C GLU A 79 -13.27 -1.30 -12.53
N LEU A 80 -12.62 -1.77 -13.59
CA LEU A 80 -11.32 -2.44 -13.58
C LEU A 80 -10.41 -1.91 -14.71
N ILE A 81 -10.56 -0.63 -15.07
CA ILE A 81 -9.80 0.04 -16.12
C ILE A 81 -8.46 0.55 -15.56
N GLY A 82 -8.51 1.22 -14.40
CA GLY A 82 -7.37 1.88 -13.78
C GLY A 82 -7.13 3.31 -14.27
N GLY A 83 -6.26 4.03 -13.54
CA GLY A 83 -6.00 5.46 -13.75
C GLY A 83 -6.98 6.36 -12.98
N SER A 84 -6.55 7.58 -12.64
CA SER A 84 -7.37 8.52 -11.85
C SER A 84 -8.30 9.37 -12.71
N GLU A 85 -8.02 9.47 -14.01
CA GLU A 85 -8.74 10.35 -14.94
C GLU A 85 -9.27 9.58 -16.15
N GLY A 86 -9.92 10.29 -17.06
CA GLY A 86 -10.39 9.76 -18.33
C GLY A 86 -11.54 8.77 -18.19
N PRO A 87 -11.52 7.63 -18.95
CA PRO A 87 -12.65 6.71 -19.02
C PRO A 87 -13.01 6.06 -17.68
N ALA A 88 -12.03 5.81 -16.81
CA ALA A 88 -12.27 5.22 -15.49
C ALA A 88 -13.13 6.15 -14.63
N ARG A 89 -12.68 7.41 -14.46
CA ARG A 89 -13.42 8.43 -13.70
C ARG A 89 -14.80 8.69 -14.31
N ALA A 90 -14.86 9.01 -15.60
CA ALA A 90 -16.08 9.35 -16.25
C ALA A 90 -17.14 8.24 -16.17
N SER A 91 -16.75 6.97 -16.29
CA SER A 91 -17.69 5.85 -16.18
C SER A 91 -18.18 5.61 -14.76
N VAL A 92 -17.33 5.76 -13.75
CA VAL A 92 -17.73 5.64 -12.34
C VAL A 92 -18.70 6.76 -11.95
N GLU A 93 -18.38 8.03 -12.28
CA GLU A 93 -19.26 9.17 -12.04
C GLU A 93 -20.61 8.99 -12.76
N THR A 94 -20.59 8.51 -14.02
CA THR A 94 -21.80 8.24 -14.78
C THR A 94 -22.66 7.14 -14.12
N ALA A 95 -22.07 6.03 -13.70
CA ALA A 95 -22.80 4.95 -13.05
C ALA A 95 -23.48 5.43 -11.76
N LEU A 96 -22.75 6.14 -10.90
CA LEU A 96 -23.28 6.70 -9.65
C LEU A 96 -24.42 7.70 -9.93
N ALA A 97 -24.22 8.62 -10.88
CA ALA A 97 -25.23 9.62 -11.26
C ALA A 97 -26.54 8.99 -11.78
N HIS A 98 -26.45 7.82 -12.44
CA HIS A 98 -27.59 7.02 -12.89
C HIS A 98 -28.17 6.08 -11.80
N GLY A 99 -27.79 6.26 -10.53
CA GLY A 99 -28.31 5.47 -9.42
C GLY A 99 -27.86 4.02 -9.43
N LYS A 100 -26.69 3.71 -10.01
CA LYS A 100 -26.12 2.37 -9.99
C LYS A 100 -25.05 2.25 -8.94
N SER A 101 -25.04 1.13 -8.20
CA SER A 101 -23.93 0.80 -7.32
C SER A 101 -22.65 0.56 -8.13
N VAL A 102 -21.50 0.85 -7.52
CA VAL A 102 -20.18 0.70 -8.13
C VAL A 102 -19.28 -0.17 -7.26
N VAL A 103 -18.54 -1.07 -7.93
CA VAL A 103 -17.39 -1.78 -7.35
C VAL A 103 -16.16 -1.39 -8.15
N THR A 104 -15.08 -0.96 -7.48
CA THR A 104 -13.83 -0.58 -8.15
C THR A 104 -12.61 -1.16 -7.46
N ALA A 105 -11.59 -1.51 -8.24
CA ALA A 105 -10.26 -1.86 -7.76
C ALA A 105 -9.26 -0.70 -7.90
N ASN A 106 -9.72 0.49 -8.25
CA ASN A 106 -8.89 1.61 -8.71
C ASN A 106 -8.47 2.53 -7.57
N LYS A 107 -7.37 2.19 -6.93
CA LYS A 107 -6.80 2.98 -5.84
C LYS A 107 -6.43 4.42 -6.25
N ALA A 108 -5.96 4.62 -7.50
CA ALA A 108 -5.59 5.94 -7.97
C ALA A 108 -6.80 6.86 -8.11
N LEU A 109 -7.92 6.34 -8.61
CA LEU A 109 -9.20 7.06 -8.69
C LEU A 109 -9.70 7.45 -7.28
N LEU A 110 -9.64 6.52 -6.33
CA LEU A 110 -10.07 6.78 -4.95
C LEU A 110 -9.15 7.78 -4.24
N ALA A 111 -7.83 7.68 -4.44
CA ALA A 111 -6.87 8.62 -3.85
C ALA A 111 -7.10 10.06 -4.34
N ALA A 112 -7.44 10.23 -5.63
CA ALA A 112 -7.65 11.55 -6.24
C ALA A 112 -9.08 12.09 -6.06
N HIS A 113 -10.10 11.23 -6.14
CA HIS A 113 -11.51 11.64 -6.23
C HIS A 113 -12.43 10.93 -5.23
N GLY A 114 -11.88 10.17 -4.26
CA GLY A 114 -12.66 9.33 -3.35
C GLY A 114 -13.74 10.09 -2.59
N LEU A 115 -13.45 11.29 -2.09
CA LEU A 115 -14.45 12.13 -1.39
C LEU A 115 -15.61 12.50 -2.30
N HIS A 116 -15.34 12.98 -3.51
CA HIS A 116 -16.40 13.35 -4.49
C HIS A 116 -17.25 12.14 -4.88
N LEU A 117 -16.63 11.01 -5.17
CA LEU A 117 -17.35 9.77 -5.52
C LEU A 117 -18.21 9.25 -4.38
N THR A 118 -17.73 9.38 -3.13
CA THR A 118 -18.48 9.05 -1.92
C THR A 118 -19.73 9.94 -1.80
N GLN A 119 -19.57 11.25 -1.93
CA GLN A 119 -20.69 12.20 -1.88
C GLN A 119 -21.74 11.88 -2.93
N LEU A 120 -21.31 11.57 -4.16
CA LEU A 120 -22.22 11.21 -5.25
C LEU A 120 -22.96 9.89 -4.96
N ALA A 121 -22.27 8.87 -4.41
CA ALA A 121 -22.89 7.61 -4.04
C ALA A 121 -23.91 7.77 -2.91
N GLU A 122 -23.59 8.58 -1.91
CA GLU A 122 -24.49 8.89 -0.78
C GLU A 122 -25.72 9.67 -1.24
N GLU A 123 -25.56 10.71 -2.10
CA GLU A 123 -26.66 11.47 -2.69
C GLU A 123 -27.64 10.58 -3.46
N LYS A 124 -27.11 9.61 -4.21
CA LYS A 124 -27.91 8.68 -5.02
C LYS A 124 -28.38 7.45 -4.23
N HIS A 125 -28.01 7.32 -2.96
CA HIS A 125 -28.34 6.18 -2.12
C HIS A 125 -27.91 4.83 -2.72
N VAL A 126 -26.74 4.78 -3.34
CA VAL A 126 -26.12 3.56 -3.92
C VAL A 126 -24.82 3.21 -3.22
N ALA A 127 -24.35 1.98 -3.40
CA ALA A 127 -23.09 1.53 -2.82
C ALA A 127 -21.90 1.94 -3.72
N LEU A 128 -20.81 2.37 -3.09
CA LEU A 128 -19.48 2.46 -3.68
C LEU A 128 -18.56 1.55 -2.84
N SER A 129 -18.16 0.42 -3.41
CA SER A 129 -17.33 -0.60 -2.75
C SER A 129 -16.00 -0.74 -3.45
N PHE A 130 -14.93 -0.96 -2.68
CA PHE A 130 -13.57 -0.92 -3.21
C PHE A 130 -12.58 -1.82 -2.45
N GLU A 131 -13.03 -2.97 -1.94
CA GLU A 131 -12.16 -3.94 -1.25
C GLU A 131 -10.91 -4.26 -2.06
N ALA A 132 -11.07 -4.45 -3.37
CA ALA A 132 -10.00 -4.79 -4.29
C ALA A 132 -8.95 -3.69 -4.52
N SER A 133 -9.19 -2.46 -4.04
CA SER A 133 -8.28 -1.33 -4.23
C SER A 133 -7.06 -1.37 -3.31
N VAL A 134 -7.14 -2.09 -2.19
CA VAL A 134 -6.05 -2.19 -1.21
C VAL A 134 -5.75 -3.66 -0.91
N ALA A 135 -4.48 -4.04 -1.02
CA ALA A 135 -3.96 -5.36 -0.67
C ALA A 135 -4.69 -6.55 -1.33
N GLY A 136 -5.31 -6.34 -2.49
CA GLY A 136 -5.84 -7.36 -3.39
C GLY A 136 -6.77 -8.38 -2.72
N GLY A 137 -6.25 -9.54 -2.36
CA GLY A 137 -7.01 -10.63 -1.75
C GLY A 137 -7.19 -10.54 -0.24
N ILE A 138 -6.59 -9.56 0.44
CA ILE A 138 -6.73 -9.35 1.89
C ILE A 138 -7.99 -8.51 2.16
N PRO A 139 -8.98 -8.97 2.94
CA PRO A 139 -10.22 -8.25 3.18
C PRO A 139 -10.05 -7.12 4.22
N ILE A 140 -9.16 -6.16 3.92
CA ILE A 140 -8.75 -5.12 4.87
C ILE A 140 -9.75 -3.96 4.97
N VAL A 141 -10.38 -3.56 3.85
CA VAL A 141 -11.36 -2.47 3.83
C VAL A 141 -12.57 -2.85 4.69
N LYS A 142 -13.10 -4.06 4.52
CA LYS A 142 -14.23 -4.58 5.34
C LYS A 142 -13.82 -4.80 6.79
N THR A 143 -12.59 -5.25 7.02
CA THR A 143 -12.08 -5.39 8.39
C THR A 143 -12.10 -4.06 9.12
N LEU A 144 -11.59 -2.99 8.53
CA LEU A 144 -11.60 -1.65 9.14
C LEU A 144 -13.01 -1.07 9.26
N ARG A 145 -13.80 -1.18 8.18
CA ARG A 145 -15.10 -0.50 8.06
C ARG A 145 -16.21 -1.19 8.88
N GLU A 146 -16.26 -2.53 8.85
CA GLU A 146 -17.30 -3.33 9.52
C GLU A 146 -16.75 -4.11 10.72
N GLY A 147 -15.65 -4.84 10.53
CA GLY A 147 -15.13 -5.78 11.52
C GLY A 147 -14.62 -5.11 12.80
N LEU A 148 -14.03 -3.93 12.66
CA LEU A 148 -13.45 -3.16 13.75
C LEU A 148 -14.24 -1.88 14.10
N ALA A 149 -15.49 -1.78 13.68
CA ALA A 149 -16.32 -0.59 13.91
C ALA A 149 -16.48 -0.21 15.40
N GLY A 150 -16.28 -1.15 16.31
CA GLY A 150 -16.33 -0.92 17.77
C GLY A 150 -14.98 -0.59 18.40
N ASN A 151 -13.90 -0.43 17.61
CA ASN A 151 -12.55 -0.18 18.11
C ASN A 151 -12.08 1.24 17.77
N SER A 152 -11.23 1.79 18.63
CA SER A 152 -10.43 2.97 18.32
C SER A 152 -9.08 2.52 17.71
N ILE A 153 -8.84 2.90 16.47
CA ILE A 153 -7.61 2.53 15.78
C ILE A 153 -6.52 3.54 16.15
N GLU A 154 -5.38 3.03 16.62
CA GLU A 154 -4.20 3.84 16.98
C GLU A 154 -3.17 3.86 15.84
N ARG A 155 -2.99 2.71 15.16
CA ARG A 155 -2.03 2.58 14.07
C ARG A 155 -2.52 1.56 13.04
N VAL A 156 -2.27 1.84 11.76
CA VAL A 156 -2.37 0.88 10.67
C VAL A 156 -1.07 0.92 9.88
N TYR A 157 -0.47 -0.23 9.66
CA TYR A 157 0.78 -0.33 8.90
C TYR A 157 0.84 -1.63 8.12
N GLY A 158 1.70 -1.68 7.10
CA GLY A 158 1.78 -2.92 6.34
C GLY A 158 2.75 -2.92 5.17
N ILE A 159 2.97 -4.11 4.66
CA ILE A 159 3.62 -4.39 3.39
C ILE A 159 2.52 -4.33 2.32
N LEU A 160 2.42 -3.21 1.62
CA LEU A 160 1.36 -2.93 0.66
C LEU A 160 1.79 -3.07 -0.80
N ASN A 161 3.08 -3.34 -1.05
CA ASN A 161 3.63 -3.55 -2.39
C ASN A 161 4.40 -4.87 -2.46
N GLY A 162 3.90 -5.82 -3.26
CA GLY A 162 4.49 -7.15 -3.42
C GLY A 162 5.83 -7.14 -4.17
N THR A 163 6.02 -6.22 -5.13
CA THR A 163 7.27 -6.09 -5.90
C THR A 163 8.43 -5.69 -4.99
N CYS A 164 8.23 -4.67 -4.14
CA CYS A 164 9.24 -4.26 -3.17
C CYS A 164 9.55 -5.37 -2.16
N ASN A 165 8.52 -6.05 -1.65
CA ASN A 165 8.73 -7.14 -0.72
C ASN A 165 9.48 -8.32 -1.36
N TYR A 166 9.19 -8.63 -2.64
CA TYR A 166 9.92 -9.64 -3.41
C TYR A 166 11.41 -9.28 -3.53
N ILE A 167 11.71 -8.04 -3.97
CA ILE A 167 13.09 -7.57 -4.14
C ILE A 167 13.87 -7.67 -2.82
N LEU A 168 13.35 -7.07 -1.74
CA LEU A 168 14.01 -7.09 -0.43
C LEU A 168 14.17 -8.51 0.12
N SER A 169 13.16 -9.38 -0.09
CA SER A 169 13.23 -10.79 0.34
C SER A 169 14.31 -11.58 -0.40
N ARG A 170 14.51 -11.31 -1.70
CA ARG A 170 15.54 -11.97 -2.50
C ARG A 170 16.94 -11.46 -2.17
N MET A 171 17.09 -10.14 -2.00
CA MET A 171 18.36 -9.56 -1.53
C MET A 171 18.83 -10.24 -0.24
N GLU A 172 17.90 -10.46 0.73
CA GLU A 172 18.22 -11.13 2.00
C GLU A 172 18.56 -12.61 1.81
N ARG A 173 17.74 -13.36 1.07
CA ARG A 173 17.86 -14.83 1.00
C ARG A 173 18.97 -15.30 0.08
N GLU A 174 19.21 -14.58 -1.00
CA GLU A 174 20.11 -15.02 -2.08
C GLU A 174 21.37 -14.15 -2.15
N GLN A 175 21.49 -13.14 -1.28
CA GLN A 175 22.63 -12.22 -1.20
C GLN A 175 22.91 -11.53 -2.56
N LEU A 176 21.85 -11.16 -3.27
CA LEU A 176 21.90 -10.49 -4.56
C LEU A 176 21.79 -8.97 -4.41
N SER A 177 22.32 -8.24 -5.39
CA SER A 177 22.16 -6.80 -5.46
C SER A 177 20.71 -6.39 -5.76
N PHE A 178 20.37 -5.14 -5.47
CA PHE A 178 19.07 -4.57 -5.81
C PHE A 178 18.76 -4.68 -7.29
N GLU A 179 19.75 -4.35 -8.15
CA GLU A 179 19.62 -4.35 -9.59
C GLU A 179 19.37 -5.77 -10.17
N GLU A 180 20.02 -6.79 -9.61
CA GLU A 180 19.78 -8.19 -10.01
C GLU A 180 18.36 -8.62 -9.63
N CYS A 181 17.94 -8.34 -8.41
CA CYS A 181 16.60 -8.66 -7.93
C CYS A 181 15.51 -7.92 -8.71
N LEU A 182 15.73 -6.65 -9.07
CA LEU A 182 14.80 -5.87 -9.89
C LEU A 182 14.66 -6.45 -11.30
N LYS A 183 15.78 -6.80 -11.96
CA LYS A 183 15.76 -7.44 -13.28
C LYS A 183 14.97 -8.75 -13.27
N ASP A 184 15.10 -9.54 -12.22
CA ASP A 184 14.36 -10.79 -12.10
C ASP A 184 12.89 -10.55 -11.81
N ALA A 185 12.54 -9.54 -11.01
CA ALA A 185 11.15 -9.12 -10.81
C ALA A 185 10.50 -8.71 -12.14
N GLN A 186 11.23 -7.99 -13.00
CA GLN A 186 10.76 -7.61 -14.34
C GLN A 186 10.56 -8.83 -15.26
N LYS A 187 11.51 -9.78 -15.28
CA LYS A 187 11.38 -11.02 -16.06
C LYS A 187 10.17 -11.87 -15.64
N LEU A 188 9.86 -11.89 -14.34
CA LEU A 188 8.73 -12.62 -13.77
C LEU A 188 7.40 -11.86 -13.93
N GLY A 189 7.44 -10.62 -14.40
CA GLY A 189 6.24 -9.78 -14.56
C GLY A 189 5.72 -9.19 -13.25
N TYR A 190 6.52 -9.16 -12.20
CA TYR A 190 6.19 -8.51 -10.94
C TYR A 190 6.45 -7.00 -10.99
N ALA A 191 7.44 -6.57 -11.80
CA ALA A 191 7.74 -5.17 -12.07
C ALA A 191 7.58 -4.86 -13.56
N GLU A 192 7.10 -3.66 -13.87
CA GLU A 192 7.04 -3.13 -15.23
C GLU A 192 8.43 -2.64 -15.69
N ALA A 193 8.54 -2.25 -16.98
CA ALA A 193 9.77 -1.69 -17.54
C ALA A 193 10.18 -0.38 -16.81
N ASP A 194 9.22 0.46 -16.46
CA ASP A 194 9.42 1.56 -15.51
C ASP A 194 8.84 1.17 -14.14
N PRO A 195 9.68 0.74 -13.19
CA PRO A 195 9.24 0.28 -11.89
C PRO A 195 9.06 1.40 -10.86
N THR A 196 9.30 2.66 -11.23
CA THR A 196 9.37 3.82 -10.31
C THR A 196 8.14 3.93 -9.41
N PHE A 197 6.95 3.63 -9.93
CA PHE A 197 5.71 3.71 -9.15
C PHE A 197 5.69 2.70 -7.99
N ASP A 198 6.29 1.51 -8.18
CA ASP A 198 6.42 0.49 -7.15
C ASP A 198 7.60 0.78 -6.22
N ILE A 199 8.83 0.79 -6.77
CA ILE A 199 10.06 0.87 -5.96
C ILE A 199 10.23 2.22 -5.27
N GLY A 200 9.66 3.30 -5.83
CA GLY A 200 9.60 4.64 -5.23
C GLY A 200 8.56 4.77 -4.12
N GLY A 201 7.71 3.75 -3.89
CA GLY A 201 6.72 3.73 -2.79
C GLY A 201 5.38 4.38 -3.10
N PHE A 202 5.13 4.88 -4.31
CA PHE A 202 3.90 5.60 -4.67
C PHE A 202 2.66 4.68 -4.67
N ASP A 203 2.79 3.43 -5.13
CA ASP A 203 1.72 2.43 -5.02
C ASP A 203 1.30 2.21 -3.57
N THR A 204 2.28 2.07 -2.67
CA THR A 204 2.06 1.93 -1.23
C THR A 204 1.36 3.16 -0.65
N ALA A 205 1.76 4.36 -1.07
CA ALA A 205 1.18 5.62 -0.59
C ALA A 205 -0.31 5.76 -0.96
N HIS A 206 -0.71 5.42 -2.19
CA HIS A 206 -2.12 5.46 -2.59
C HIS A 206 -2.98 4.50 -1.76
N LYS A 207 -2.48 3.29 -1.48
CA LYS A 207 -3.17 2.32 -0.63
C LYS A 207 -3.23 2.79 0.83
N LEU A 208 -2.15 3.36 1.34
CA LEU A 208 -2.08 3.91 2.69
C LEU A 208 -3.07 5.06 2.89
N ALA A 209 -3.23 5.95 1.91
CA ALA A 209 -4.19 7.05 1.99
C ALA A 209 -5.63 6.54 2.18
N ILE A 210 -6.00 5.44 1.50
CA ILE A 210 -7.31 4.79 1.66
C ILE A 210 -7.44 4.18 3.07
N LEU A 211 -6.41 3.46 3.53
CA LEU A 211 -6.40 2.85 4.87
C LEU A 211 -6.47 3.90 5.99
N THR A 212 -5.75 5.01 5.83
CA THR A 212 -5.78 6.14 6.78
C THR A 212 -7.18 6.71 6.91
N SER A 213 -7.85 6.96 5.79
CA SER A 213 -9.23 7.47 5.78
C SER A 213 -10.17 6.53 6.53
N LEU A 214 -10.09 5.22 6.27
CA LEU A 214 -10.91 4.20 6.93
C LEU A 214 -10.60 4.07 8.43
N ALA A 215 -9.31 4.06 8.80
CA ALA A 215 -8.89 3.83 10.18
C ALA A 215 -9.19 5.02 11.10
N PHE A 216 -9.09 6.24 10.59
CA PHE A 216 -9.15 7.44 11.43
C PHE A 216 -10.37 8.34 11.15
N GLY A 217 -11.24 7.96 10.19
CA GLY A 217 -12.41 8.75 9.83
C GLY A 217 -12.05 10.12 9.22
N THR A 218 -11.00 10.18 8.41
CA THR A 218 -10.52 11.42 7.78
C THR A 218 -10.81 11.45 6.29
N ARG A 219 -10.80 12.65 5.69
CA ARG A 219 -10.77 12.79 4.25
C ARG A 219 -9.49 12.16 3.69
N ILE A 220 -9.61 11.51 2.54
CA ILE A 220 -8.45 10.89 1.88
C ILE A 220 -7.47 11.98 1.42
N SER A 221 -6.17 11.78 1.67
CA SER A 221 -5.10 12.72 1.27
C SER A 221 -3.81 11.95 1.02
N ALA A 222 -3.50 11.70 -0.25
CA ALA A 222 -2.27 11.02 -0.65
C ALA A 222 -1.06 11.97 -0.66
N GLU A 223 -1.29 13.26 -0.94
CA GLU A 223 -0.24 14.29 -0.95
C GLU A 223 0.36 14.59 0.43
N SER A 224 -0.31 14.17 1.51
CA SER A 224 0.18 14.36 2.87
C SER A 224 1.15 13.28 3.34
N ILE A 225 1.45 12.28 2.52
CA ILE A 225 2.30 11.15 2.86
C ILE A 225 3.76 11.48 2.55
N ASP A 226 4.64 11.28 3.53
CA ASP A 226 6.08 11.31 3.30
C ASP A 226 6.53 9.97 2.67
N ILE A 227 7.21 10.02 1.51
CA ILE A 227 7.51 8.83 0.72
C ILE A 227 9.02 8.70 0.50
N GLU A 228 9.56 7.54 0.85
CA GLU A 228 10.91 7.11 0.53
C GLU A 228 10.85 5.69 -0.05
N GLY A 229 11.40 5.47 -1.26
CA GLY A 229 11.45 4.17 -1.92
C GLY A 229 12.59 3.28 -1.43
N ILE A 230 12.73 2.11 -2.08
CA ILE A 230 13.75 1.11 -1.72
C ILE A 230 15.03 1.19 -2.56
N GLU A 231 15.13 2.11 -3.51
CA GLU A 231 16.23 2.19 -4.49
C GLU A 231 17.61 2.40 -3.85
N ARG A 232 17.64 2.95 -2.64
CA ARG A 232 18.88 3.21 -1.88
C ARG A 232 19.27 2.09 -0.94
N VAL A 233 18.42 1.08 -0.75
CA VAL A 233 18.72 -0.07 0.11
C VAL A 233 19.74 -0.94 -0.59
N THR A 234 20.88 -1.16 0.05
CA THR A 234 21.99 -1.96 -0.47
C THR A 234 22.07 -3.32 0.23
N LEU A 235 22.84 -4.24 -0.35
CA LEU A 235 23.12 -5.53 0.30
C LEU A 235 23.79 -5.33 1.67
N ALA A 236 24.67 -4.34 1.81
CA ALA A 236 25.29 -4.02 3.09
C ALA A 236 24.27 -3.61 4.17
N ASP A 237 23.18 -2.93 3.81
CA ASP A 237 22.10 -2.61 4.74
C ASP A 237 21.33 -3.87 5.14
N ILE A 238 21.07 -4.77 4.19
CA ILE A 238 20.39 -6.05 4.43
C ILE A 238 21.21 -6.93 5.38
N GLU A 239 22.52 -7.08 5.12
CA GLU A 239 23.44 -7.85 5.97
C GLU A 239 23.53 -7.27 7.39
N ALA A 240 23.62 -5.94 7.47
CA ALA A 240 23.65 -5.28 8.77
C ALA A 240 22.35 -5.47 9.57
N ALA A 241 21.21 -5.35 8.90
CA ALA A 241 19.91 -5.61 9.51
C ALA A 241 19.82 -7.06 10.02
N ASP A 242 20.27 -8.02 9.21
CA ASP A 242 20.27 -9.45 9.57
C ASP A 242 21.08 -9.73 10.83
N GLU A 243 22.30 -9.21 10.91
CA GLU A 243 23.17 -9.37 12.09
C GLU A 243 22.60 -8.72 13.36
N LEU A 244 21.86 -7.60 13.19
CA LEU A 244 21.21 -6.88 14.27
C LEU A 244 19.88 -7.52 14.70
N GLY A 245 19.43 -8.60 14.05
CA GLY A 245 18.16 -9.27 14.35
C GLY A 245 16.94 -8.62 13.70
N PHE A 246 17.14 -7.79 12.67
CA PHE A 246 16.08 -7.11 11.93
C PHE A 246 15.97 -7.61 10.49
N ARG A 247 14.84 -7.26 9.86
CA ARG A 247 14.60 -7.33 8.42
C ARG A 247 14.21 -5.96 7.90
N ILE A 248 14.60 -5.67 6.66
CA ILE A 248 14.17 -4.44 5.98
C ILE A 248 12.91 -4.74 5.17
N LYS A 249 11.86 -3.97 5.41
CA LYS A 249 10.59 -4.00 4.67
C LYS A 249 10.25 -2.60 4.20
N LEU A 250 9.58 -2.46 3.03
CA LEU A 250 8.92 -1.21 2.70
C LEU A 250 7.57 -1.19 3.41
N LEU A 251 7.40 -0.32 4.38
CA LEU A 251 6.14 -0.17 5.11
C LEU A 251 5.42 1.12 4.74
N GLY A 252 4.10 1.02 4.54
CA GLY A 252 3.19 2.13 4.70
C GLY A 252 2.73 2.15 6.15
N VAL A 253 2.84 3.29 6.82
CA VAL A 253 2.46 3.47 8.22
C VAL A 253 1.59 4.71 8.37
N ALA A 254 0.44 4.57 9.00
CA ALA A 254 -0.38 5.68 9.46
C ALA A 254 -0.66 5.51 10.95
N GLN A 255 -0.38 6.55 11.73
CA GLN A 255 -0.42 6.50 13.18
C GLN A 255 -1.03 7.78 13.75
N ARG A 256 -1.88 7.61 14.78
CA ARG A 256 -2.40 8.70 15.58
C ARG A 256 -1.30 9.22 16.50
N THR A 257 -1.15 10.54 16.55
CA THR A 257 -0.23 11.22 17.45
C THR A 257 -0.97 12.31 18.22
N ALA A 258 -0.36 12.89 19.24
CA ALA A 258 -0.95 14.01 19.98
C ALA A 258 -1.23 15.23 19.07
N ASP A 259 -0.46 15.41 18.00
CA ASP A 259 -0.56 16.56 17.10
C ASP A 259 -1.49 16.33 15.90
N GLY A 260 -1.82 15.08 15.60
CA GLY A 260 -2.63 14.70 14.43
C GLY A 260 -2.32 13.28 13.95
N ILE A 261 -2.32 13.07 12.64
CA ILE A 261 -2.01 11.78 12.03
C ILE A 261 -0.70 11.89 11.26
N GLU A 262 0.21 10.99 11.55
CA GLU A 262 1.44 10.79 10.80
C GLU A 262 1.21 9.74 9.72
N GLN A 263 1.60 10.04 8.48
CA GLN A 263 1.54 9.10 7.36
C GLN A 263 2.89 9.05 6.67
N ARG A 264 3.44 7.86 6.48
CA ARG A 264 4.74 7.67 5.86
C ARG A 264 4.86 6.34 5.11
N VAL A 265 5.66 6.34 4.06
CA VAL A 265 6.10 5.15 3.33
C VAL A 265 7.61 5.18 3.27
N HIS A 266 8.26 4.18 3.83
CA HIS A 266 9.73 4.12 3.82
C HIS A 266 10.26 2.71 4.08
N PRO A 267 11.51 2.42 3.70
CA PRO A 267 12.24 1.25 4.19
C PRO A 267 12.30 1.29 5.72
N THR A 268 12.00 0.17 6.35
CA THR A 268 11.91 0.05 7.82
C THR A 268 12.59 -1.23 8.28
N MET A 269 13.40 -1.13 9.30
CA MET A 269 13.90 -2.29 10.05
C MET A 269 12.83 -2.74 11.04
N VAL A 270 12.37 -3.99 10.87
CA VAL A 270 11.41 -4.65 11.75
C VAL A 270 12.06 -5.83 12.44
N SER A 271 11.76 -6.06 13.72
CA SER A 271 12.30 -7.22 14.46
C SER A 271 12.00 -8.51 13.71
N LYS A 272 12.98 -9.41 13.58
CA LYS A 272 12.78 -10.73 12.97
C LYS A 272 11.72 -11.57 13.69
N ASN A 273 11.41 -11.25 14.94
CA ASN A 273 10.41 -11.95 15.74
C ASN A 273 8.98 -11.45 15.47
N SER A 274 8.81 -10.29 14.84
CA SER A 274 7.49 -9.75 14.52
C SER A 274 6.80 -10.52 13.39
N ALA A 275 5.48 -10.56 13.40
CA ALA A 275 4.67 -11.22 12.38
C ALA A 275 4.94 -10.66 10.99
N ILE A 276 5.05 -9.34 10.86
CA ILE A 276 5.27 -8.65 9.57
C ILE A 276 6.65 -8.97 8.97
N ALA A 277 7.66 -9.23 9.79
CA ALA A 277 8.99 -9.62 9.32
C ALA A 277 8.97 -10.98 8.60
N GLN A 278 8.06 -11.88 8.96
CA GLN A 278 7.95 -13.22 8.38
C GLN A 278 7.24 -13.24 7.02
N VAL A 279 6.65 -12.11 6.60
CA VAL A 279 5.97 -11.99 5.32
C VAL A 279 6.98 -11.81 4.19
N MET A 280 7.19 -12.86 3.39
CA MET A 280 8.24 -12.94 2.38
C MET A 280 7.67 -13.01 0.95
N GLY A 281 8.54 -12.77 -0.04
CA GLY A 281 8.20 -12.86 -1.46
C GLY A 281 7.19 -11.79 -1.87
N VAL A 282 6.19 -12.16 -2.66
CA VAL A 282 5.18 -11.22 -3.21
C VAL A 282 3.99 -10.99 -2.27
N LEU A 283 3.99 -11.59 -1.07
CA LEU A 283 2.89 -11.45 -0.13
C LEU A 283 2.81 -10.02 0.44
N ASN A 284 1.58 -9.60 0.71
CA ASN A 284 1.26 -8.39 1.46
C ASN A 284 0.82 -8.75 2.88
N ALA A 285 0.91 -7.77 3.77
CA ALA A 285 0.38 -7.84 5.11
C ALA A 285 -0.12 -6.48 5.55
N VAL A 286 -1.19 -6.46 6.32
CA VAL A 286 -1.66 -5.25 7.02
C VAL A 286 -1.84 -5.58 8.48
N THR A 287 -1.22 -4.79 9.32
CA THR A 287 -1.37 -4.86 10.77
C THR A 287 -2.12 -3.63 11.26
N ILE A 288 -3.01 -3.84 12.20
CA ILE A 288 -3.86 -2.82 12.83
C ILE A 288 -3.63 -2.92 14.33
N ASP A 289 -3.28 -1.80 14.96
CA ASP A 289 -3.26 -1.68 16.42
C ASP A 289 -4.51 -0.90 16.87
N ALA A 290 -5.27 -1.49 17.75
CA ALA A 290 -6.52 -0.93 18.25
C ALA A 290 -6.69 -1.18 19.75
N ASP A 291 -7.56 -0.40 20.39
CA ASP A 291 -7.76 -0.40 21.85
C ASP A 291 -8.32 -1.71 22.41
N ALA A 292 -9.25 -2.35 21.70
CA ALA A 292 -9.95 -3.54 22.21
C ALA A 292 -9.39 -4.85 21.62
N VAL A 293 -9.13 -4.91 20.31
CA VAL A 293 -8.62 -6.13 19.65
C VAL A 293 -7.10 -6.26 19.78
N HIS A 294 -6.42 -5.17 20.17
CA HIS A 294 -4.97 -5.06 20.16
C HIS A 294 -4.40 -5.23 18.75
N GLU A 295 -3.31 -5.96 18.60
CA GLU A 295 -2.70 -6.19 17.30
C GLU A 295 -3.45 -7.26 16.49
N LEU A 296 -3.87 -6.88 15.29
CA LEU A 296 -4.46 -7.79 14.30
C LEU A 296 -3.66 -7.71 13.00
N THR A 297 -3.07 -8.82 12.58
CA THR A 297 -2.33 -8.91 11.32
C THR A 297 -3.04 -9.81 10.32
N LEU A 298 -3.29 -9.29 9.12
CA LEU A 298 -3.84 -10.00 7.98
C LEU A 298 -2.76 -10.19 6.92
N VAL A 299 -2.56 -11.42 6.45
CA VAL A 299 -1.53 -11.76 5.45
C VAL A 299 -2.18 -12.47 4.26
N GLY A 300 -1.77 -12.10 3.06
CA GLY A 300 -2.29 -12.75 1.84
C GLY A 300 -1.67 -12.21 0.55
N PRO A 301 -2.15 -12.68 -0.61
CA PRO A 301 -1.72 -12.16 -1.90
C PRO A 301 -2.24 -10.74 -2.09
N GLY A 302 -1.32 -9.78 -2.25
CA GLY A 302 -1.64 -8.35 -2.41
C GLY A 302 -2.06 -7.95 -3.82
N ALA A 303 -1.87 -8.82 -4.81
CA ALA A 303 -2.20 -8.62 -6.21
C ALA A 303 -2.44 -9.98 -6.90
N GLY A 304 -2.82 -9.92 -8.18
CA GLY A 304 -3.08 -11.11 -9.00
C GLY A 304 -4.55 -11.23 -9.38
N GLY A 305 -4.80 -11.86 -10.55
CA GLY A 305 -6.14 -11.93 -11.14
C GLY A 305 -7.18 -12.51 -10.19
N ASP A 306 -6.95 -13.71 -9.67
CA ASP A 306 -7.92 -14.43 -8.84
C ASP A 306 -8.04 -13.82 -7.42
N ALA A 307 -6.94 -13.36 -6.82
CA ALA A 307 -6.96 -12.72 -5.52
C ALA A 307 -7.77 -11.41 -5.55
N THR A 308 -7.51 -10.54 -6.53
CA THR A 308 -8.25 -9.29 -6.71
C THR A 308 -9.71 -9.56 -7.09
N ALA A 309 -9.96 -10.57 -7.94
CA ALA A 309 -11.32 -10.98 -8.30
C ALA A 309 -12.12 -11.46 -7.09
N SER A 310 -11.49 -12.14 -6.12
CA SER A 310 -12.14 -12.54 -4.88
C SER A 310 -12.71 -11.35 -4.11
N ALA A 311 -11.94 -10.28 -3.98
CA ALA A 311 -12.39 -9.04 -3.32
C ALA A 311 -13.52 -8.33 -4.09
N VAL A 312 -13.39 -8.23 -5.43
CA VAL A 312 -14.44 -7.67 -6.29
C VAL A 312 -15.74 -8.47 -6.15
N VAL A 313 -15.68 -9.80 -6.20
CA VAL A 313 -16.87 -10.66 -6.08
C VAL A 313 -17.46 -10.60 -4.68
N ALA A 314 -16.66 -10.42 -3.63
CA ALA A 314 -17.16 -10.19 -2.27
C ALA A 314 -17.98 -8.90 -2.19
N ASP A 315 -17.52 -7.80 -2.82
CA ASP A 315 -18.26 -6.55 -2.88
C ASP A 315 -19.55 -6.66 -3.71
N ILE A 316 -19.49 -7.37 -4.85
CA ILE A 316 -20.70 -7.67 -5.65
C ILE A 316 -21.72 -8.46 -4.82
N ALA A 317 -21.26 -9.45 -4.04
CA ALA A 317 -22.14 -10.27 -3.20
C ALA A 317 -22.80 -9.46 -2.09
N ASP A 318 -22.09 -8.50 -1.47
CA ASP A 318 -22.69 -7.64 -0.43
C ASP A 318 -23.72 -6.68 -1.02
N ILE A 319 -23.45 -6.11 -2.19
CA ILE A 319 -24.44 -5.30 -2.92
C ILE A 319 -25.66 -6.16 -3.31
N ALA A 320 -25.45 -7.41 -3.72
CA ALA A 320 -26.56 -8.35 -4.01
C ALA A 320 -27.45 -8.61 -2.80
N LYS A 321 -26.86 -8.69 -1.59
CA LYS A 321 -27.61 -8.80 -0.30
C LYS A 321 -28.31 -7.49 0.09
N GLY A 322 -28.02 -6.37 -0.56
CA GLY A 322 -28.55 -5.04 -0.23
C GLY A 322 -27.72 -4.31 0.84
N VAL A 323 -26.51 -4.77 1.13
CA VAL A 323 -25.60 -4.08 2.07
C VAL A 323 -25.18 -2.74 1.47
N ARG A 324 -25.29 -1.68 2.27
CA ARG A 324 -24.84 -0.33 1.95
C ARG A 324 -24.17 0.26 3.18
N SER A 325 -22.87 0.34 3.16
CA SER A 325 -22.08 1.03 4.18
C SER A 325 -21.60 2.37 3.63
N ALA A 326 -21.35 3.34 4.51
CA ALA A 326 -20.63 4.55 4.14
C ALA A 326 -19.25 4.13 3.58
N PRO A 327 -18.85 4.58 2.37
CA PRO A 327 -17.67 4.04 1.68
C PRO A 327 -16.40 4.05 2.54
N PHE A 328 -16.16 5.14 3.29
CA PHE A 328 -15.01 5.28 4.21
C PHE A 328 -15.36 5.06 5.70
N GLY A 329 -16.40 4.29 6.00
CA GLY A 329 -16.82 3.96 7.37
C GLY A 329 -17.68 5.03 8.04
N LEU A 330 -17.58 6.27 7.63
CA LEU A 330 -18.39 7.41 8.09
C LEU A 330 -19.05 8.10 6.89
N PRO A 331 -20.24 8.70 7.08
CA PRO A 331 -20.83 9.61 6.07
C PRO A 331 -19.87 10.74 5.69
N SER A 332 -19.82 11.10 4.42
CA SER A 332 -18.84 12.07 3.91
C SER A 332 -18.81 13.43 4.64
N PRO A 333 -19.93 13.97 5.16
CA PRO A 333 -19.88 15.21 5.94
C PRO A 333 -19.21 15.04 7.32
N GLN A 334 -19.07 13.81 7.82
CA GLN A 334 -18.44 13.50 9.11
C GLN A 334 -16.96 13.16 8.99
N LEU A 335 -16.45 13.00 7.75
CA LEU A 335 -15.03 12.79 7.54
C LEU A 335 -14.26 14.08 7.89
N ALA A 336 -13.41 13.97 8.92
CA ALA A 336 -12.61 15.10 9.38
C ALA A 336 -11.52 15.49 8.38
N GLU A 337 -11.13 16.76 8.35
CA GLU A 337 -9.91 17.15 7.66
C GLU A 337 -8.69 16.52 8.36
N LEU A 338 -7.78 15.96 7.56
CA LEU A 338 -6.58 15.34 8.08
C LEU A 338 -5.64 16.40 8.67
N LYS A 339 -5.50 16.40 9.99
CA LYS A 339 -4.45 17.18 10.65
C LYS A 339 -3.14 16.38 10.56
N ARG A 340 -2.24 16.80 9.66
CA ARG A 340 -0.96 16.14 9.41
C ARG A 340 0.05 16.39 10.53
N THR A 341 0.69 15.33 11.02
CA THR A 341 1.93 15.43 11.80
C THR A 341 3.12 15.32 10.84
N PRO A 342 3.97 16.34 10.74
CA PRO A 342 5.13 16.30 9.85
C PRO A 342 6.14 15.23 10.27
N MET A 343 6.75 14.53 9.30
CA MET A 343 7.74 13.46 9.51
C MET A 343 8.92 13.87 10.40
N ARG A 344 9.34 15.13 10.36
CA ARG A 344 10.42 15.68 11.22
C ARG A 344 10.15 15.51 12.72
N ARG A 345 8.89 15.29 13.14
CA ARG A 345 8.49 15.04 14.53
C ARG A 345 8.44 13.56 14.88
N HIS A 346 8.66 12.69 13.90
CA HIS A 346 8.69 11.24 14.15
C HIS A 346 9.75 10.93 15.21
N GLU A 347 9.36 10.14 16.21
CA GLU A 347 10.23 9.63 17.26
C GLU A 347 10.42 8.14 17.11
N GLY A 348 11.67 7.67 17.08
CA GLY A 348 12.00 6.26 16.92
C GLY A 348 13.50 5.99 16.97
N GLY A 349 13.88 4.72 16.80
CA GLY A 349 15.26 4.32 16.58
C GLY A 349 15.67 4.51 15.13
N TYR A 350 16.95 4.73 14.89
CA TYR A 350 17.50 4.90 13.55
C TYR A 350 18.73 4.05 13.34
N TYR A 351 18.75 3.37 12.22
CA TYR A 351 19.93 2.81 11.59
C TYR A 351 20.51 3.86 10.65
N ILE A 352 21.80 4.15 10.78
CA ILE A 352 22.49 5.14 9.97
C ILE A 352 23.78 4.51 9.46
N ARG A 353 23.92 4.31 8.15
CA ARG A 353 25.16 3.86 7.52
C ARG A 353 25.78 4.99 6.71
N MET A 354 27.07 5.21 6.87
CA MET A 354 27.83 6.19 6.12
C MET A 354 29.22 5.66 5.78
N SER A 355 29.76 6.09 4.65
CA SER A 355 31.14 5.78 4.26
C SER A 355 32.07 6.87 4.78
N VAL A 356 33.08 6.47 5.55
CA VAL A 356 33.97 7.35 6.30
C VAL A 356 35.43 7.01 5.98
N ARG A 357 36.30 8.01 5.83
CA ARG A 357 37.76 7.80 5.72
C ARG A 357 38.29 7.21 7.04
N ASP A 358 39.01 6.08 6.95
CA ASP A 358 39.60 5.43 8.10
C ASP A 358 40.85 6.19 8.58
N VAL A 359 40.60 7.25 9.37
CA VAL A 359 41.62 8.09 9.97
C VAL A 359 41.37 8.28 11.46
N ALA A 360 42.46 8.47 12.21
CA ALA A 360 42.36 8.69 13.66
C ALA A 360 41.44 9.87 14.00
N GLY A 361 40.47 9.64 14.93
CA GLY A 361 39.53 10.65 15.37
C GLY A 361 38.24 10.77 14.56
N ALA A 362 38.07 10.05 13.44
CA ALA A 362 36.85 10.11 12.65
C ALA A 362 35.61 9.71 13.47
N PHE A 363 35.69 8.61 14.21
CA PHE A 363 34.62 8.16 15.13
C PHE A 363 34.31 9.17 16.23
N ALA A 364 35.34 9.76 16.82
CA ALA A 364 35.15 10.76 17.88
C ALA A 364 34.39 11.99 17.38
N LYS A 365 34.66 12.43 16.14
CA LYS A 365 33.91 13.53 15.51
C LYS A 365 32.44 13.16 15.29
N ILE A 366 32.17 11.98 14.71
CA ILE A 366 30.79 11.52 14.47
C ILE A 366 30.03 11.42 15.80
N ALA A 367 30.61 10.76 16.81
CA ALA A 367 29.98 10.64 18.13
C ALA A 367 29.78 12.02 18.80
N GLY A 368 30.72 12.94 18.63
CA GLY A 368 30.60 14.31 19.12
C GLY A 368 29.42 15.05 18.48
N ARG A 369 29.24 14.96 17.15
CA ARG A 369 28.10 15.57 16.43
C ARG A 369 26.76 15.00 16.89
N MET A 370 26.68 13.70 17.13
CA MET A 370 25.48 13.06 17.70
C MET A 370 25.20 13.58 19.10
N ALA A 371 26.23 13.66 19.95
CA ALA A 371 26.11 14.18 21.32
C ALA A 371 25.70 15.67 21.37
N GLU A 372 26.19 16.53 20.47
CA GLU A 372 25.77 17.92 20.32
C GLU A 372 24.24 18.06 20.09
N ARG A 373 23.62 17.08 19.48
CA ARG A 373 22.16 16.99 19.24
C ARG A 373 21.45 16.12 20.26
N LYS A 374 22.10 15.72 21.35
CA LYS A 374 21.56 14.88 22.43
C LYS A 374 21.06 13.51 21.93
N ILE A 375 21.62 13.01 20.83
CA ILE A 375 21.30 11.69 20.30
C ILE A 375 22.16 10.66 21.03
N SER A 376 21.50 9.74 21.72
CA SER A 376 22.14 8.60 22.37
C SER A 376 22.32 7.45 21.38
N LEU A 377 23.52 6.90 21.30
CA LEU A 377 23.85 5.78 20.44
C LEU A 377 23.73 4.47 21.21
N GLU A 378 23.00 3.52 20.66
CA GLU A 378 22.88 2.16 21.19
C GLU A 378 24.07 1.30 20.77
N SER A 379 24.48 1.42 19.49
CA SER A 379 25.67 0.76 18.99
C SER A 379 26.38 1.54 17.88
N ILE A 380 27.67 1.28 17.74
CA ILE A 380 28.52 1.77 16.67
C ILE A 380 29.31 0.61 16.12
N MET A 381 29.25 0.37 14.82
CA MET A 381 30.02 -0.66 14.15
C MET A 381 30.80 -0.06 12.97
N GLN A 382 32.04 -0.48 12.82
CA GLN A 382 32.83 -0.21 11.63
C GLN A 382 32.96 -1.49 10.83
N ARG A 383 32.60 -1.45 9.56
CA ARG A 383 32.76 -2.58 8.63
C ARG A 383 33.75 -2.22 7.55
N GLY A 384 34.67 -3.09 7.29
CA GLY A 384 35.63 -2.99 6.23
C GLY A 384 36.90 -3.79 6.53
N ARG A 385 37.52 -4.32 5.48
CA ARG A 385 38.86 -4.90 5.60
C ARG A 385 39.86 -3.75 5.76
N ARG A 386 40.93 -3.95 6.53
CA ARG A 386 42.07 -3.03 6.58
C ARG A 386 42.57 -2.77 5.16
N GLY A 387 42.15 -1.64 4.59
CA GLY A 387 42.64 -1.11 3.32
C GLY A 387 43.90 -0.25 3.53
N ALA A 388 44.33 0.44 2.50
CA ALA A 388 45.37 1.46 2.62
C ALA A 388 44.93 2.54 3.62
N PRO A 389 45.85 3.20 4.36
CA PRO A 389 45.53 4.30 5.25
C PRO A 389 44.68 5.38 4.54
N GLY A 390 43.54 5.76 5.12
CA GLY A 390 42.59 6.70 4.54
C GLY A 390 41.58 6.11 3.55
N ALA A 391 41.55 4.77 3.35
CA ALA A 391 40.50 4.11 2.59
C ALA A 391 39.14 4.35 3.24
N ALA A 392 38.10 4.38 2.42
CA ALA A 392 36.73 4.50 2.92
C ALA A 392 36.26 3.19 3.58
N VAL A 393 35.63 3.29 4.73
CA VAL A 393 35.03 2.19 5.47
C VAL A 393 33.61 2.54 5.84
N ASP A 394 32.73 1.55 5.89
CA ASP A 394 31.35 1.77 6.34
C ASP A 394 31.27 1.81 7.86
N VAL A 395 30.67 2.87 8.35
CA VAL A 395 30.33 3.08 9.76
C VAL A 395 28.82 3.01 9.90
N ILE A 396 28.37 2.16 10.82
CA ILE A 396 26.96 1.94 11.13
C ILE A 396 26.71 2.42 12.55
N LEU A 397 25.71 3.28 12.71
CA LEU A 397 25.22 3.76 13.99
C LEU A 397 23.80 3.26 14.20
N ILE A 398 23.49 2.80 15.41
CA ILE A 398 22.13 2.56 15.88
C ILE A 398 21.85 3.55 16.99
N THR A 399 20.73 4.26 16.89
CA THR A 399 20.33 5.22 17.93
C THR A 399 19.29 4.61 18.86
N HIS A 400 19.28 5.06 20.12
CA HIS A 400 18.06 4.97 20.92
C HIS A 400 16.96 5.84 20.31
N ALA A 401 15.73 5.79 20.89
CA ALA A 401 14.63 6.63 20.42
C ALA A 401 15.02 8.12 20.45
N THR A 402 14.83 8.77 19.31
CA THR A 402 15.10 10.21 19.13
C THR A 402 14.20 10.71 17.99
N SER A 403 14.15 12.04 17.79
CA SER A 403 13.32 12.60 16.74
C SER A 403 14.06 12.76 15.41
N GLU A 404 13.33 12.61 14.31
CA GLU A 404 13.85 12.68 12.94
C GLU A 404 14.63 13.98 12.67
N HIS A 405 14.15 15.13 13.18
CA HIS A 405 14.83 16.40 12.93
C HIS A 405 16.22 16.46 13.57
N LEU A 406 16.39 15.92 14.78
CA LEU A 406 17.70 15.88 15.44
C LEU A 406 18.69 15.00 14.68
N VAL A 407 18.21 13.85 14.17
CA VAL A 407 19.04 12.98 13.31
C VAL A 407 19.47 13.73 12.06
N ARG A 408 18.56 14.41 11.37
CA ARG A 408 18.87 15.19 10.16
C ARG A 408 19.86 16.30 10.43
N GLU A 409 19.68 17.06 11.50
CA GLU A 409 20.62 18.12 11.91
C GLU A 409 22.01 17.56 12.23
N ALA A 410 22.09 16.45 12.97
CA ALA A 410 23.37 15.81 13.25
C ALA A 410 24.08 15.34 11.98
N LEU A 411 23.34 14.75 11.05
CA LEU A 411 23.88 14.28 9.77
C LEU A 411 24.35 15.43 8.87
N GLU A 412 23.65 16.58 8.87
CA GLU A 412 24.11 17.77 8.15
C GLU A 412 25.46 18.28 8.69
N LEU A 413 25.64 18.28 10.01
CA LEU A 413 26.93 18.65 10.63
C LEU A 413 28.03 17.62 10.32
N ILE A 414 27.70 16.32 10.42
CA ILE A 414 28.63 15.23 10.10
C ILE A 414 29.06 15.32 8.64
N PHE A 415 28.14 15.63 7.73
CA PHE A 415 28.42 15.72 6.30
C PHE A 415 29.36 16.88 5.94
N GLN A 416 29.45 17.91 6.78
CA GLN A 416 30.41 19.00 6.61
C GLN A 416 31.83 18.61 7.02
N ASP A 417 32.01 17.51 7.74
CA ASP A 417 33.33 17.03 8.15
C ASP A 417 34.03 16.33 6.94
N GLU A 418 35.28 16.70 6.68
CA GLU A 418 36.08 16.19 5.53
C GLU A 418 36.32 14.68 5.52
N THR A 419 36.02 13.99 6.63
CA THR A 419 36.16 12.55 6.78
C THR A 419 35.03 11.76 6.13
N ILE A 420 33.90 12.37 5.78
CA ILE A 420 32.74 11.73 5.21
C ILE A 420 32.88 11.65 3.69
N VAL A 421 32.70 10.44 3.14
CA VAL A 421 32.87 10.17 1.70
C VAL A 421 31.53 10.16 0.96
N SER A 422 30.45 9.70 1.60
CA SER A 422 29.11 9.65 1.00
C SER A 422 28.01 10.09 1.95
N ARG A 423 26.86 10.50 1.38
CA ARG A 423 25.66 10.76 2.18
C ARG A 423 25.25 9.51 2.96
N ALA A 424 24.77 9.71 4.19
CA ALA A 424 24.28 8.64 5.03
C ALA A 424 23.01 8.00 4.45
N GLN A 425 22.93 6.68 4.51
CA GLN A 425 21.68 5.93 4.43
C GLN A 425 21.05 5.91 5.82
N VAL A 426 19.78 6.30 5.90
CA VAL A 426 19.02 6.29 7.17
C VAL A 426 17.83 5.37 6.98
N ILE A 427 17.66 4.41 7.90
CA ILE A 427 16.50 3.51 7.93
C ILE A 427 15.91 3.57 9.35
N ARG A 428 14.62 3.74 9.44
CA ARG A 428 13.91 3.80 10.72
C ARG A 428 13.75 2.38 11.28
N ILE A 429 13.79 2.28 12.60
CA ILE A 429 13.63 1.01 13.33
C ILE A 429 12.28 1.05 14.04
N GLU A 430 11.35 0.20 13.60
CA GLU A 430 10.12 -0.05 14.35
C GLU A 430 10.43 -1.03 15.48
N ARG A 431 10.22 -0.59 16.72
CA ARG A 431 10.31 -1.41 17.92
C ARG A 431 8.89 -1.72 18.38
N GLU A 432 8.66 -2.93 18.81
CA GLU A 432 7.41 -3.38 19.44
C GLU A 432 7.11 -2.64 20.73
#